data_0726368b0db9c4c3a62ab2529c981ea7
#
_entry.id   0726368b0db9c4c3a62ab2529c981ea7
#
_cell.length_a   1.000
_cell.length_b   1.000
_cell.length_c   1.000
_cell.angle_alpha   90.00
_cell.angle_beta   90.00
_cell.angle_gamma   90.00
#
_symmetry.space_group_name_H-M   'P 1'
#
loop_
_entity.id
_entity.type
_entity.pdbx_description
1 polymer ?
#
loop_
_entity_poly.entity_id
_entity_poly.type
_entity_poly.pdbx_seq_one_letter_code
_entity_poly.pdbx_strand_id
1 'polypeptide(L)'
;ETFPLLKAADAAGRIRFIGNVEASQVFSGDVDVVVTDGFTGNVLLKGIEGSIKYMTRQLKGIFMKNFKTKMAALAIKNEFHALKASLDPNEVGGTAMLGISKPVIKAHGSSDARAIYNAIRQAIAFVDSGIIDDITANIAYMRVDRHAAKESN
;
A
#
# COMPACT_ATOMS: atom_id res chain seq x y z
N GLU A 1 -9.23 9.23 -19.91
CA GLU A 1 -9.49 10.60 -19.39
C GLU A 1 -8.42 11.07 -18.38
N THR A 2 -7.94 10.24 -17.45
CA THR A 2 -6.99 10.63 -16.38
C THR A 2 -5.55 10.78 -16.86
N PHE A 3 -5.10 9.97 -17.83
CA PHE A 3 -3.72 9.94 -18.30
C PHE A 3 -3.19 11.30 -18.82
N PRO A 4 -3.93 12.06 -19.67
CA PRO A 4 -3.50 13.39 -20.10
C PRO A 4 -3.37 14.38 -18.96
N LEU A 5 -4.25 14.31 -17.95
CA LEU A 5 -4.20 15.17 -16.76
C LEU A 5 -2.95 14.91 -15.92
N LEU A 6 -2.58 13.64 -15.73
CA LEU A 6 -1.37 13.26 -15.01
C LEU A 6 -0.11 13.67 -15.76
N LYS A 7 -0.08 13.53 -17.10
CA LYS A 7 1.01 14.06 -17.92
C LYS A 7 1.16 15.57 -17.83
N ALA A 8 0.06 16.31 -17.79
CA ALA A 8 0.09 17.76 -17.62
C ALA A 8 0.62 18.16 -16.24
N ALA A 9 0.25 17.42 -15.19
CA ALA A 9 0.76 17.65 -13.84
C ALA A 9 2.27 17.33 -13.73
N ASP A 10 2.75 16.31 -14.41
CA ASP A 10 4.16 15.95 -14.52
C ASP A 10 4.95 17.05 -15.25
N ALA A 11 4.47 17.49 -16.43
CA ALA A 11 5.07 18.59 -17.18
C ALA A 11 5.12 19.91 -16.39
N ALA A 12 4.20 20.12 -15.46
CA ALA A 12 4.17 21.24 -14.53
C ALA A 12 5.08 21.04 -13.29
N GLY A 13 5.80 19.94 -13.21
CA GLY A 13 6.71 19.60 -12.09
C GLY A 13 6.00 19.32 -10.76
N ARG A 14 4.70 18.99 -10.79
CA ARG A 14 3.90 18.74 -9.56
C ARG A 14 3.99 17.29 -9.09
N ILE A 15 4.17 16.35 -10.00
CA ILE A 15 4.31 14.92 -9.76
C ILE A 15 5.37 14.35 -10.69
N ARG A 16 5.89 13.18 -10.37
CA ARG A 16 6.71 12.37 -11.26
C ARG A 16 5.84 11.22 -11.79
N PHE A 17 5.19 11.44 -12.93
CA PHE A 17 4.28 10.46 -13.51
C PHE A 17 5.04 9.53 -14.45
N ILE A 18 5.14 8.24 -14.11
CA ILE A 18 5.83 7.23 -14.92
C ILE A 18 4.92 6.50 -15.90
N GLY A 19 3.62 6.77 -15.89
CA GLY A 19 2.65 6.12 -16.77
C GLY A 19 1.84 5.02 -16.09
N ASN A 20 1.26 4.14 -16.90
CA ASN A 20 0.52 2.99 -16.40
C ASN A 20 1.49 1.90 -15.94
N VAL A 21 1.13 1.23 -14.85
CA VAL A 21 1.92 0.17 -14.20
C VAL A 21 1.12 -1.12 -14.23
N GLU A 22 1.74 -2.21 -14.63
CA GLU A 22 1.15 -3.55 -14.52
C GLU A 22 1.27 -4.07 -13.08
N ALA A 23 0.34 -4.94 -12.68
CA ALA A 23 0.32 -5.53 -11.35
C ALA A 23 1.65 -6.25 -10.98
N SER A 24 2.33 -6.83 -11.98
CA SER A 24 3.64 -7.47 -11.82
C SER A 24 4.77 -6.51 -11.44
N GLN A 25 4.64 -5.23 -11.79
CA GLN A 25 5.64 -4.19 -11.59
C GLN A 25 5.51 -3.47 -10.23
N VAL A 26 4.42 -3.69 -9.50
CA VAL A 26 4.16 -3.00 -8.21
C VAL A 26 5.29 -3.21 -7.18
N PHE A 27 5.99 -4.33 -7.27
CA PHE A 27 7.11 -4.66 -6.37
C PHE A 27 8.49 -4.57 -7.03
N SER A 28 8.60 -3.98 -8.24
CA SER A 28 9.90 -3.84 -8.92
C SER A 28 10.87 -2.90 -8.19
N GLY A 29 10.35 -1.99 -7.37
CA GLY A 29 11.13 -0.91 -6.74
C GLY A 29 11.24 0.36 -7.61
N ASP A 30 10.65 0.37 -8.79
CA ASP A 30 10.68 1.52 -9.71
C ASP A 30 9.55 2.52 -9.43
N VAL A 31 8.59 2.14 -8.58
CA VAL A 31 7.36 2.87 -8.32
C VAL A 31 7.22 3.14 -6.83
N ASP A 32 7.09 4.40 -6.43
CA ASP A 32 6.88 4.79 -5.03
C ASP A 32 5.40 4.75 -4.63
N VAL A 33 4.51 5.13 -5.55
CA VAL A 33 3.05 5.21 -5.31
C VAL A 33 2.29 4.68 -6.51
N VAL A 34 1.36 3.76 -6.27
CA VAL A 34 0.41 3.23 -7.25
C VAL A 34 -0.98 3.71 -6.91
N VAL A 35 -1.63 4.41 -7.85
CA VAL A 35 -3.01 4.87 -7.71
C VAL A 35 -3.92 3.98 -8.54
N THR A 36 -4.99 3.47 -7.93
CA THR A 36 -5.97 2.60 -8.56
C THR A 36 -7.37 2.88 -8.02
N ASP A 37 -8.40 2.38 -8.68
CA ASP A 37 -9.75 2.33 -8.12
C ASP A 37 -9.81 1.33 -6.93
N GLY A 38 -10.83 1.49 -6.09
CA GLY A 38 -10.94 0.70 -4.85
C GLY A 38 -11.19 -0.79 -5.09
N PHE A 39 -11.81 -1.18 -6.21
CA PHE A 39 -12.05 -2.58 -6.54
C PHE A 39 -10.76 -3.26 -7.02
N THR A 40 -10.11 -2.70 -8.03
CA THR A 40 -8.86 -3.23 -8.59
C THR A 40 -7.77 -3.31 -7.53
N GLY A 41 -7.59 -2.23 -6.74
CA GLY A 41 -6.63 -2.21 -5.64
C GLY A 41 -6.91 -3.26 -4.58
N ASN A 42 -8.18 -3.46 -4.20
CA ASN A 42 -8.56 -4.49 -3.23
C ASN A 42 -8.34 -5.91 -3.76
N VAL A 43 -8.63 -6.17 -5.03
CA VAL A 43 -8.36 -7.47 -5.66
C VAL A 43 -6.86 -7.76 -5.67
N LEU A 44 -6.03 -6.78 -6.06
CA LEU A 44 -4.58 -6.90 -6.04
C LEU A 44 -4.05 -7.19 -4.63
N LEU A 45 -4.45 -6.41 -3.63
CA LEU A 45 -4.05 -6.60 -2.24
C LEU A 45 -4.44 -7.98 -1.70
N LYS A 46 -5.68 -8.41 -1.93
CA LYS A 46 -6.15 -9.73 -1.48
C LYS A 46 -5.47 -10.88 -2.22
N GLY A 47 -5.17 -10.70 -3.50
CA GLY A 47 -4.38 -11.65 -4.28
C GLY A 47 -2.98 -11.82 -3.70
N ILE A 48 -2.29 -10.72 -3.40
CA ILE A 48 -0.95 -10.71 -2.78
C ILE A 48 -0.99 -11.36 -1.39
N GLU A 49 -1.90 -10.95 -0.51
CA GLU A 49 -2.06 -11.55 0.82
C GLU A 49 -2.29 -13.07 0.74
N GLY A 50 -3.14 -13.51 -0.18
CA GLY A 50 -3.45 -14.92 -0.41
C GLY A 50 -2.24 -15.69 -0.92
N SER A 51 -1.49 -15.12 -1.86
CA SER A 51 -0.27 -15.71 -2.42
C SER A 51 0.82 -15.87 -1.37
N ILE A 52 1.05 -14.86 -0.55
CA ILE A 52 2.03 -14.91 0.56
C ILE A 52 1.65 -16.01 1.57
N LYS A 53 0.39 -16.09 1.97
CA LYS A 53 -0.11 -17.13 2.88
C LYS A 53 0.05 -18.53 2.28
N TYR A 54 -0.24 -18.69 0.99
CA TYR A 54 -0.07 -19.95 0.27
C TYR A 54 1.40 -20.37 0.23
N MET A 55 2.30 -19.48 -0.23
CA MET A 55 3.74 -19.76 -0.31
C MET A 55 4.34 -20.10 1.06
N THR A 56 3.98 -19.33 2.10
CA THR A 56 4.44 -19.60 3.47
C THR A 56 4.04 -20.99 3.95
N ARG A 57 2.82 -21.44 3.62
CA ARG A 57 2.35 -22.79 3.95
C ARG A 57 3.13 -23.86 3.21
N GLN A 58 3.39 -23.67 1.91
CA GLN A 58 4.20 -24.61 1.12
C GLN A 58 5.62 -24.72 1.65
N LEU A 59 6.27 -23.59 1.93
CA LEU A 59 7.62 -23.56 2.51
C LEU A 59 7.67 -24.28 3.87
N LYS A 60 6.67 -24.06 4.74
CA LYS A 60 6.56 -24.79 6.00
C LYS A 60 6.46 -26.29 5.76
N GLY A 61 5.69 -26.74 4.76
CA GLY A 61 5.59 -28.17 4.39
C GLY A 61 6.95 -28.76 3.97
N ILE A 62 7.71 -28.03 3.16
CA ILE A 62 9.05 -28.43 2.72
C ILE A 62 10.00 -28.56 3.92
N PHE A 63 10.04 -27.55 4.79
CA PHE A 63 10.92 -27.54 5.96
C PHE A 63 10.56 -28.61 7.01
N MET A 64 9.28 -29.00 7.10
CA MET A 64 8.85 -30.03 8.06
C MET A 64 8.94 -31.46 7.52
N LYS A 65 9.42 -31.68 6.27
CA LYS A 65 9.40 -32.99 5.59
C LYS A 65 10.28 -34.06 6.25
N ASN A 66 11.47 -33.70 6.69
CA ASN A 66 12.41 -34.64 7.30
C ASN A 66 13.38 -33.92 8.26
N PHE A 67 14.26 -34.71 8.93
CA PHE A 67 15.19 -34.15 9.91
C PHE A 67 16.20 -33.16 9.30
N LYS A 68 16.70 -33.43 8.09
CA LYS A 68 17.66 -32.53 7.41
C LYS A 68 17.02 -31.17 7.10
N THR A 69 15.81 -31.17 6.57
CA THR A 69 15.07 -29.92 6.26
C THR A 69 14.68 -29.16 7.52
N LYS A 70 14.36 -29.84 8.62
CA LYS A 70 14.12 -29.18 9.93
C LYS A 70 15.37 -28.50 10.46
N MET A 71 16.55 -29.13 10.34
CA MET A 71 17.81 -28.48 10.72
C MET A 71 18.14 -27.27 9.85
N ALA A 72 17.89 -27.35 8.54
CA ALA A 72 18.03 -26.20 7.66
C ALA A 72 17.08 -25.05 8.07
N ALA A 73 15.82 -25.36 8.42
CA ALA A 73 14.87 -24.36 8.91
C ALA A 73 15.32 -23.67 10.21
N LEU A 74 15.98 -24.42 11.11
CA LEU A 74 16.56 -23.85 12.33
C LEU A 74 17.70 -22.87 12.01
N ALA A 75 18.55 -23.22 11.03
CA ALA A 75 19.67 -22.38 10.64
C ALA A 75 19.24 -21.02 10.07
N ILE A 76 18.08 -20.95 9.35
CA ILE A 76 17.56 -19.72 8.72
C ILE A 76 16.38 -19.11 9.47
N LYS A 77 16.14 -19.53 10.72
CA LYS A 77 14.94 -19.15 11.48
C LYS A 77 14.79 -17.63 11.63
N ASN A 78 15.88 -16.94 11.94
CA ASN A 78 15.87 -15.50 12.21
C ASN A 78 15.56 -14.71 10.93
N GLU A 79 16.19 -15.07 9.82
CA GLU A 79 15.98 -14.48 8.51
C GLU A 79 14.56 -14.70 8.02
N PHE A 80 14.03 -15.89 8.26
CA PHE A 80 12.63 -16.20 7.92
C PHE A 80 11.64 -15.42 8.79
N HIS A 81 11.95 -15.21 10.07
CA HIS A 81 11.13 -14.35 10.93
C HIS A 81 11.19 -12.89 10.50
N ALA A 82 12.35 -12.37 10.11
CA ALA A 82 12.49 -11.01 9.60
C ALA A 82 11.68 -10.82 8.30
N LEU A 83 11.80 -11.75 7.35
CA LEU A 83 11.00 -11.74 6.13
C LEU A 83 9.49 -11.78 6.42
N LYS A 84 9.05 -12.65 7.33
CA LYS A 84 7.64 -12.73 7.72
C LYS A 84 7.14 -11.41 8.33
N ALA A 85 7.93 -10.77 9.18
CA ALA A 85 7.59 -9.50 9.79
C ALA A 85 7.47 -8.39 8.74
N SER A 86 8.38 -8.33 7.75
CA SER A 86 8.30 -7.34 6.68
C SER A 86 7.07 -7.48 5.77
N LEU A 87 6.43 -8.66 5.76
CA LEU A 87 5.22 -8.96 4.99
C LEU A 87 3.94 -8.95 5.85
N ASP A 88 4.05 -8.65 7.15
CA ASP A 88 2.90 -8.67 8.05
C ASP A 88 2.18 -7.32 8.04
N PRO A 89 0.92 -7.24 7.58
CA PRO A 89 0.16 -5.99 7.58
C PRO A 89 -0.05 -5.39 8.98
N ASN A 90 0.04 -6.20 10.04
CA ASN A 90 -0.07 -5.71 11.42
C ASN A 90 1.11 -4.81 11.83
N GLU A 91 2.25 -4.91 11.15
CA GLU A 91 3.41 -4.01 11.36
C GLU A 91 3.09 -2.57 10.90
N VAL A 92 2.27 -2.41 9.89
CA VAL A 92 1.80 -1.09 9.42
C VAL A 92 0.63 -0.61 10.29
N GLY A 93 -0.28 -1.51 10.67
CA GLY A 93 -1.39 -1.27 11.60
C GLY A 93 -2.66 -0.74 10.98
N GLY A 94 -2.59 0.17 10.00
CA GLY A 94 -3.78 0.75 9.39
C GLY A 94 -3.47 1.56 8.14
N THR A 95 -4.52 2.14 7.55
CA THR A 95 -4.43 2.95 6.33
C THR A 95 -5.03 4.32 6.58
N ALA A 96 -4.29 5.38 6.26
CA ALA A 96 -4.78 6.75 6.33
C ALA A 96 -5.88 6.99 5.28
N MET A 97 -6.97 7.60 5.72
CA MET A 97 -8.05 8.04 4.83
C MET A 97 -7.74 9.46 4.35
N LEU A 98 -7.45 9.60 3.06
CA LEU A 98 -7.16 10.90 2.44
C LEU A 98 -8.46 11.58 1.98
N GLY A 99 -8.41 12.92 1.86
CA GLY A 99 -9.53 13.72 1.36
C GLY A 99 -10.62 14.03 2.39
N ILE A 100 -10.35 13.80 3.67
CA ILE A 100 -11.21 14.18 4.78
C ILE A 100 -10.52 15.21 5.68
N SER A 101 -11.29 16.06 6.35
CA SER A 101 -10.79 17.22 7.10
C SER A 101 -10.17 16.89 8.47
N LYS A 102 -10.19 15.63 8.89
CA LYS A 102 -9.62 15.18 10.16
C LYS A 102 -8.81 13.90 9.96
N PRO A 103 -7.77 13.66 10.76
CA PRO A 103 -7.00 12.42 10.69
C PRO A 103 -7.88 11.21 11.03
N VAL A 104 -7.97 10.27 10.10
CA VAL A 104 -8.65 8.98 10.32
C VAL A 104 -7.75 7.88 9.79
N ILE A 105 -7.42 6.92 10.65
CA ILE A 105 -6.70 5.70 10.29
C ILE A 105 -7.66 4.53 10.37
N LYS A 106 -7.84 3.84 9.25
CA LYS A 106 -8.67 2.65 9.16
C LYS A 106 -7.84 1.41 9.51
N ALA A 107 -8.09 0.79 10.65
CA ALA A 107 -7.55 -0.52 10.98
C ALA A 107 -8.36 -1.64 10.31
N HIS A 108 -7.76 -2.82 10.15
CA HIS A 108 -8.43 -3.99 9.60
C HIS A 108 -9.35 -4.64 10.65
N GLY A 109 -10.46 -5.28 10.21
CA GLY A 109 -11.40 -5.95 11.12
C GLY A 109 -10.79 -7.12 11.92
N SER A 110 -9.65 -7.66 11.47
CA SER A 110 -8.88 -8.72 12.15
C SER A 110 -7.65 -8.18 12.89
N SER A 111 -7.56 -6.86 13.13
CA SER A 111 -6.44 -6.25 13.83
C SER A 111 -6.33 -6.76 15.26
N ASP A 112 -5.12 -7.16 15.63
CA ASP A 112 -4.75 -7.49 17.01
C ASP A 112 -4.27 -6.23 17.78
N ALA A 113 -3.86 -6.41 19.03
CA ALA A 113 -3.38 -5.31 19.87
C ALA A 113 -2.16 -4.59 19.27
N ARG A 114 -1.27 -5.32 18.56
CA ARG A 114 -0.09 -4.76 17.91
C ARG A 114 -0.49 -3.90 16.71
N ALA A 115 -1.42 -4.37 15.89
CA ALA A 115 -1.97 -3.61 14.77
C ALA A 115 -2.64 -2.32 15.23
N ILE A 116 -3.42 -2.36 16.31
CA ILE A 116 -4.05 -1.16 16.89
C ILE A 116 -2.99 -0.19 17.45
N TYR A 117 -1.97 -0.69 18.13
CA TYR A 117 -0.85 0.15 18.59
C TYR A 117 -0.15 0.85 17.41
N ASN A 118 0.14 0.12 16.34
CA ASN A 118 0.76 0.68 15.14
C ASN A 118 -0.18 1.66 14.40
N ALA A 119 -1.49 1.40 14.37
CA ALA A 119 -2.48 2.33 13.81
C ALA A 119 -2.50 3.67 14.58
N ILE A 120 -2.39 3.63 15.91
CA ILE A 120 -2.29 4.85 16.73
C ILE A 120 -0.99 5.60 16.42
N ARG A 121 0.15 4.90 16.35
CA ARG A 121 1.43 5.52 15.93
C ARG A 121 1.32 6.17 14.56
N GLN A 122 0.67 5.50 13.62
CA GLN A 122 0.44 6.04 12.28
C GLN A 122 -0.46 7.27 12.30
N ALA A 123 -1.48 7.31 13.18
CA ALA A 123 -2.33 8.48 13.35
C ALA A 123 -1.53 9.70 13.86
N ILE A 124 -0.63 9.49 14.81
CA ILE A 124 0.27 10.54 15.31
C ILE A 124 1.16 11.06 14.17
N ALA A 125 1.85 10.16 13.46
CA ALA A 125 2.71 10.53 12.35
C ALA A 125 1.95 11.24 11.22
N PHE A 126 0.69 10.84 10.97
CA PHE A 126 -0.17 11.48 9.98
C PHE A 126 -0.54 12.92 10.36
N VAL A 127 -0.80 13.18 11.66
CA VAL A 127 -1.01 14.54 12.17
C VAL A 127 0.25 15.38 12.05
N ASP A 128 1.38 14.84 12.51
CA ASP A 128 2.67 15.54 12.53
C ASP A 128 3.19 15.86 11.12
N SER A 129 2.78 15.09 10.10
CA SER A 129 3.18 15.32 8.71
C SER A 129 2.56 16.56 8.07
N GLY A 130 1.46 17.11 8.63
CA GLY A 130 0.75 18.25 8.05
C GLY A 130 0.04 17.98 6.72
N ILE A 131 -0.08 16.72 6.31
CA ILE A 131 -0.60 16.34 4.97
C ILE A 131 -2.02 16.84 4.69
N ILE A 132 -2.85 16.99 5.73
CA ILE A 132 -4.22 17.53 5.58
C ILE A 132 -4.18 19.00 5.17
N ASP A 133 -3.28 19.77 5.77
CA ASP A 133 -3.08 21.18 5.45
C ASP A 133 -2.50 21.33 4.04
N ASP A 134 -1.55 20.49 3.65
CA ASP A 134 -1.00 20.44 2.30
C ASP A 134 -2.07 20.11 1.25
N ILE A 135 -2.91 19.11 1.51
CA ILE A 135 -4.03 18.75 0.61
C ILE A 135 -5.00 19.93 0.52
N THR A 136 -5.33 20.57 1.64
CA THR A 136 -6.27 21.70 1.68
C THR A 136 -5.73 22.90 0.91
N ALA A 137 -4.46 23.22 1.07
CA ALA A 137 -3.81 24.32 0.35
C ALA A 137 -3.75 24.09 -1.16
N ASN A 138 -3.67 22.83 -1.59
CA ASN A 138 -3.53 22.45 -3.00
C ASN A 138 -4.83 21.93 -3.63
N ILE A 139 -5.96 21.97 -2.92
CA ILE A 139 -7.23 21.38 -3.37
C ILE A 139 -7.76 21.98 -4.67
N ALA A 140 -7.43 23.23 -4.95
CA ALA A 140 -7.81 23.90 -6.19
C ALA A 140 -7.21 23.22 -7.42
N TYR A 141 -5.99 22.66 -7.30
CA TYR A 141 -5.32 21.91 -8.38
C TYR A 141 -5.84 20.48 -8.52
N MET A 142 -6.55 19.98 -7.50
CA MET A 142 -7.09 18.62 -7.47
C MET A 142 -8.53 18.56 -8.01
N ARG A 143 -9.18 19.71 -8.22
CA ARG A 143 -10.53 19.78 -8.79
C ARG A 143 -10.48 19.49 -10.28
N VAL A 144 -11.12 18.41 -10.70
CA VAL A 144 -11.40 18.14 -12.12
C VAL A 144 -12.71 18.84 -12.45
N ASP A 145 -12.66 19.81 -13.36
CA ASP A 145 -13.86 20.49 -13.86
C ASP A 145 -14.66 19.50 -14.73
N ARG A 146 -15.64 18.82 -14.11
CA ARG A 146 -16.48 17.82 -14.79
C ARG A 146 -17.34 18.41 -15.92
N HIS A 147 -17.50 19.73 -15.97
CA HIS A 147 -18.22 20.41 -17.04
C HIS A 147 -17.37 20.60 -18.30
N ALA A 148 -16.08 20.91 -18.17
CA ALA A 148 -15.17 21.05 -19.31
C ALA A 148 -14.94 19.72 -20.07
N ALA A 149 -15.04 18.59 -19.38
CA ALA A 149 -14.88 17.27 -19.99
C ALA A 149 -16.10 16.79 -20.79
N LYS A 150 -17.28 17.43 -20.65
CA LYS A 150 -18.49 17.09 -21.40
C LYS A 150 -18.67 17.88 -22.70
N GLU A 151 -17.97 18.99 -22.87
CA GLU A 151 -18.05 19.84 -24.07
C GLU A 151 -17.03 19.45 -25.15
N SER A 152 -16.13 18.50 -24.86
CA SER A 152 -15.09 18.02 -25.80
C SER A 152 -15.38 16.64 -26.43
N ASN A 153 -16.63 16.15 -26.35
CA ASN A 153 -17.05 14.90 -27.04
C ASN A 153 -18.15 15.18 -28.07
#